data_423615884190b0629a31bfc3b536af14
#
_entry.id   423615884190b0629a31bfc3b536af14
#
_cell.length_a   1.000
_cell.length_b   1.000
_cell.length_c   1.000
_cell.angle_alpha   90.00
_cell.angle_beta   90.00
_cell.angle_gamma   90.00
#
_symmetry.space_group_name_H-M   'P 1'
#
loop_
_entity.id
_entity.type
_entity.pdbx_description
1 polymer ?
#
loop_
_entity_poly.entity_id
_entity_poly.type
_entity_poly.pdbx_seq_one_letter_code
_entity_poly.pdbx_strand_id
1 'polypeptide(L)'
;MILAILLSTICLCGEAPERANDFFWENDRVGFRAYGPGDVHKWSGIDVFNKSVSTNIVVHWLREPGRHGNWHLNHGQGMDDYAVGPGRGVGGVALRKDGKWLPDYGNWVAYRVKTNSDEKCEFELDYKLPIGGKMTLGIVLKRGSSLFAETVSLSKDVPTEGLEVCVGLDLSAARLHVGDLVVDEQRRLVSLFEEPYTIKDNKRTTAREGGKPIKGEEGSMMSALYELMPLERARLVDGPESSKMVLTYPLKASNHGTVLCVAAGADWTEAGRFKTAKAWHRYVREDQEKAWSDLVRSLTGQKGGQKK
;
A
#
# COMPACT_ATOMS: atom_id res chain seq x y z
N MET A 1 2.39 -39.24 -19.15
CA MET A 1 2.37 -37.76 -19.28
C MET A 1 1.65 -37.23 -18.05
N ILE A 2 2.42 -36.87 -17.00
CA ILE A 2 1.87 -36.35 -15.76
C ILE A 2 1.58 -34.87 -16.03
N LEU A 3 0.30 -34.53 -16.11
CA LEU A 3 -0.19 -33.16 -16.19
C LEU A 3 0.14 -32.51 -14.83
N ALA A 4 1.23 -31.78 -14.76
CA ALA A 4 1.51 -30.91 -13.61
C ALA A 4 0.43 -29.83 -13.62
N ILE A 5 -0.59 -30.01 -12.78
CA ILE A 5 -1.49 -28.92 -12.42
C ILE A 5 -0.61 -27.92 -11.66
N LEU A 6 -0.18 -26.89 -12.36
CA LEU A 6 0.33 -25.69 -11.71
C LEU A 6 -0.83 -25.13 -10.88
N LEU A 7 -0.88 -25.54 -9.60
CA LEU A 7 -1.70 -24.87 -8.60
C LEU A 7 -1.22 -23.42 -8.59
N SER A 8 -2.02 -22.51 -9.16
CA SER A 8 -1.71 -21.10 -9.16
C SER A 8 -1.76 -20.63 -7.71
N THR A 9 -0.61 -20.29 -7.17
CA THR A 9 -0.47 -19.72 -5.82
C THR A 9 -1.33 -18.48 -5.69
N ILE A 10 -2.22 -18.42 -4.69
CA ILE A 10 -3.19 -17.33 -4.53
C ILE A 10 -2.50 -16.02 -4.12
N CYS A 11 -1.55 -16.09 -3.17
CA CYS A 11 -0.75 -14.94 -2.79
C CYS A 11 0.59 -15.01 -3.49
N LEU A 12 0.83 -14.07 -4.39
CA LEU A 12 1.98 -14.05 -5.27
C LEU A 12 2.71 -12.71 -5.21
N CYS A 13 4.04 -12.75 -5.18
CA CYS A 13 4.88 -11.57 -5.36
C CYS A 13 6.11 -11.89 -6.21
N GLY A 14 6.65 -10.89 -6.87
CA GLY A 14 7.83 -11.04 -7.70
C GLY A 14 8.14 -9.82 -8.54
N GLU A 15 9.26 -9.91 -9.25
CA GLU A 15 9.68 -8.91 -10.22
C GLU A 15 9.00 -9.13 -11.57
N ALA A 16 8.67 -8.05 -12.24
CA ALA A 16 8.19 -8.00 -13.62
C ALA A 16 9.19 -7.24 -14.52
N PRO A 17 10.21 -7.94 -15.06
CA PRO A 17 11.22 -7.32 -15.92
C PRO A 17 10.64 -6.64 -17.15
N GLU A 18 9.54 -7.15 -17.67
CA GLU A 18 8.83 -6.65 -18.84
C GLU A 18 8.21 -5.27 -18.60
N ARG A 19 8.00 -4.89 -17.32
CA ARG A 19 7.48 -3.59 -16.92
C ARG A 19 8.49 -2.86 -16.02
N ALA A 20 9.60 -2.46 -16.62
CA ALA A 20 10.63 -1.65 -15.97
C ALA A 20 11.17 -2.23 -14.63
N ASN A 21 11.13 -3.55 -14.48
CA ASN A 21 11.47 -4.27 -13.26
C ASN A 21 10.57 -3.87 -12.06
N ASP A 22 9.29 -3.56 -12.30
CA ASP A 22 8.34 -3.33 -11.21
C ASP A 22 8.27 -4.56 -10.31
N PHE A 23 8.15 -4.35 -9.00
CA PHE A 23 7.90 -5.43 -8.05
C PHE A 23 6.43 -5.45 -7.68
N PHE A 24 5.75 -6.55 -7.93
CA PHE A 24 4.33 -6.71 -7.67
C PHE A 24 4.05 -7.69 -6.52
N TRP A 25 2.90 -7.52 -5.89
CA TRP A 25 2.30 -8.51 -5.00
C TRP A 25 0.78 -8.44 -5.09
N GLU A 26 0.15 -9.60 -5.04
CA GLU A 26 -1.30 -9.72 -5.13
C GLU A 26 -1.82 -10.93 -4.34
N ASN A 27 -3.09 -10.88 -3.99
CA ASN A 27 -3.85 -11.99 -3.44
C ASN A 27 -5.21 -12.13 -4.14
N ASP A 28 -6.15 -12.84 -3.51
CA ASP A 28 -7.53 -13.01 -3.99
C ASP A 28 -8.40 -11.74 -3.92
N ARG A 29 -7.88 -10.58 -3.47
CA ARG A 29 -8.67 -9.35 -3.29
C ARG A 29 -8.11 -8.13 -4.02
N VAL A 30 -6.84 -7.95 -3.98
CA VAL A 30 -6.18 -6.71 -4.40
C VAL A 30 -4.77 -7.02 -4.91
N GLY A 31 -4.23 -6.15 -5.74
CA GLY A 31 -2.85 -6.18 -6.15
C GLY A 31 -2.18 -4.84 -5.96
N PHE A 32 -0.85 -4.87 -5.91
CA PHE A 32 -0.01 -3.71 -5.69
C PHE A 32 1.25 -3.81 -6.53
N ARG A 33 1.92 -2.67 -6.73
CA ARG A 33 3.29 -2.64 -7.24
C ARG A 33 4.12 -1.56 -6.57
N ALA A 34 5.43 -1.81 -6.46
CA ALA A 34 6.45 -0.80 -6.26
C ALA A 34 7.20 -0.57 -7.57
N TYR A 35 7.43 0.69 -7.92
CA TYR A 35 8.10 1.05 -9.17
C TYR A 35 9.52 0.51 -9.22
N GLY A 36 9.89 -0.09 -10.34
CA GLY A 36 11.15 -0.79 -10.53
C GLY A 36 12.30 0.11 -10.96
N PRO A 37 13.55 -0.37 -10.83
CA PRO A 37 14.75 0.40 -11.17
C PRO A 37 14.88 0.75 -12.66
N GLY A 38 14.10 0.12 -13.53
CA GLY A 38 14.00 0.46 -14.95
C GLY A 38 13.03 1.61 -15.23
N ASP A 39 12.23 2.08 -14.25
CA ASP A 39 11.34 3.21 -14.45
C ASP A 39 12.14 4.50 -14.60
N VAL A 40 11.89 5.20 -15.72
CA VAL A 40 12.62 6.43 -16.08
C VAL A 40 12.34 7.59 -15.14
N HIS A 41 11.17 7.59 -14.50
CA HIS A 41 10.77 8.63 -13.55
C HIS A 41 11.41 8.48 -12.19
N LYS A 42 11.97 7.30 -11.87
CA LYS A 42 12.65 6.99 -10.59
C LYS A 42 11.81 7.40 -9.37
N TRP A 43 10.52 7.13 -9.41
CA TRP A 43 9.63 7.38 -8.29
C TRP A 43 9.70 6.24 -7.28
N SER A 44 9.67 6.57 -6.01
CA SER A 44 9.29 5.62 -4.98
C SER A 44 7.78 5.69 -4.77
N GLY A 45 7.18 4.59 -4.33
CA GLY A 45 5.76 4.57 -4.00
C GLY A 45 5.13 3.23 -4.29
N ILE A 46 3.92 3.06 -3.77
CA ILE A 46 3.12 1.85 -3.91
C ILE A 46 1.81 2.19 -4.60
N ASP A 47 1.61 1.52 -5.73
CA ASP A 47 0.44 1.64 -6.58
C ASP A 47 -0.55 0.50 -6.31
N VAL A 48 -1.82 0.68 -6.69
CA VAL A 48 -2.93 -0.25 -6.42
C VAL A 48 -3.55 -0.74 -7.70
N PHE A 49 -3.74 -2.04 -7.79
CA PHE A 49 -4.56 -2.69 -8.82
C PHE A 49 -5.86 -3.18 -8.20
N ASN A 50 -6.96 -2.53 -8.54
CA ASN A 50 -8.30 -2.95 -8.17
C ASN A 50 -8.66 -4.28 -8.84
N LYS A 51 -9.23 -5.22 -8.08
CA LYS A 51 -9.61 -6.56 -8.56
C LYS A 51 -11.07 -6.86 -8.25
N SER A 52 -11.80 -7.34 -9.26
CA SER A 52 -13.13 -7.94 -9.09
C SER A 52 -13.12 -9.47 -9.13
N VAL A 53 -11.96 -10.07 -9.39
CA VAL A 53 -11.76 -11.53 -9.47
C VAL A 53 -10.75 -12.01 -8.41
N SER A 54 -10.88 -13.27 -8.00
CA SER A 54 -9.99 -13.87 -7.01
C SER A 54 -8.71 -14.50 -7.60
N THR A 55 -8.62 -14.59 -8.93
CA THR A 55 -7.44 -15.11 -9.62
C THR A 55 -6.35 -14.05 -9.73
N ASN A 56 -5.10 -14.49 -9.88
CA ASN A 56 -3.97 -13.58 -10.11
C ASN A 56 -4.10 -12.92 -11.48
N ILE A 57 -4.07 -11.60 -11.53
CA ILE A 57 -4.17 -10.79 -12.76
C ILE A 57 -3.01 -9.81 -12.91
N VAL A 58 -2.47 -9.29 -11.82
CA VAL A 58 -1.41 -8.26 -11.85
C VAL A 58 -0.14 -8.82 -12.49
N VAL A 59 0.25 -10.02 -12.13
CA VAL A 59 1.40 -10.71 -12.75
C VAL A 59 1.26 -10.78 -14.27
N HIS A 60 0.06 -11.06 -14.77
CA HIS A 60 -0.19 -11.13 -16.21
C HIS A 60 -0.18 -9.76 -16.87
N TRP A 61 -0.76 -8.75 -16.21
CA TRP A 61 -0.77 -7.39 -16.73
C TRP A 61 0.63 -6.79 -16.84
N LEU A 62 1.47 -7.03 -15.85
CA LEU A 62 2.83 -6.49 -15.84
C LEU A 62 3.78 -7.26 -16.76
N ARG A 63 3.64 -8.59 -16.85
CA ARG A 63 4.51 -9.43 -17.69
C ARG A 63 4.07 -9.54 -19.14
N GLU A 64 2.79 -9.30 -19.43
CA GLU A 64 2.24 -9.38 -20.78
C GLU A 64 1.44 -8.10 -21.12
N PRO A 65 2.05 -6.91 -21.09
CA PRO A 65 1.32 -5.65 -21.20
C PRO A 65 0.55 -5.48 -22.51
N GLY A 66 1.00 -6.12 -23.59
CA GLY A 66 0.31 -6.10 -24.89
C GLY A 66 -0.90 -7.05 -25.00
N ARG A 67 -1.02 -8.03 -24.11
CA ARG A 67 -2.07 -9.06 -24.18
C ARG A 67 -3.41 -8.57 -23.64
N HIS A 68 -3.39 -7.73 -22.62
CA HIS A 68 -4.59 -7.30 -21.89
C HIS A 68 -5.04 -5.88 -22.24
N GLY A 69 -4.40 -5.24 -23.20
CA GLY A 69 -4.71 -3.86 -23.59
C GLY A 69 -4.31 -2.85 -22.53
N ASN A 70 -5.12 -1.79 -22.42
CA ASN A 70 -4.88 -0.75 -21.43
C ASN A 70 -5.48 -1.15 -20.07
N TRP A 71 -4.64 -1.51 -19.10
CA TRP A 71 -5.09 -1.89 -17.75
C TRP A 71 -5.65 -0.72 -16.90
N HIS A 72 -5.54 0.52 -17.38
CA HIS A 72 -6.24 1.65 -16.79
C HIS A 72 -7.73 1.69 -17.13
N LEU A 73 -8.22 0.72 -17.91
CA LEU A 73 -9.64 0.53 -18.20
C LEU A 73 -10.10 -0.81 -17.61
N ASN A 74 -11.34 -0.82 -17.09
CA ASN A 74 -11.94 -2.05 -16.58
C ASN A 74 -12.35 -2.99 -17.72
N HIS A 75 -11.70 -4.14 -17.81
CA HIS A 75 -12.02 -5.21 -18.74
C HIS A 75 -12.78 -6.37 -18.07
N GLY A 76 -13.46 -6.13 -16.94
CA GLY A 76 -14.26 -7.13 -16.22
C GLY A 76 -13.48 -7.91 -15.15
N GLN A 77 -12.17 -7.67 -15.01
CA GLN A 77 -11.34 -8.32 -13.99
C GLN A 77 -10.84 -7.36 -12.93
N GLY A 78 -10.78 -6.09 -13.26
CA GLY A 78 -10.24 -5.01 -12.44
C GLY A 78 -9.56 -3.97 -13.30
N MET A 79 -8.82 -3.06 -12.67
CA MET A 79 -8.10 -1.98 -13.34
C MET A 79 -7.06 -1.34 -12.43
N ASP A 80 -6.10 -0.66 -13.04
CA ASP A 80 -5.17 0.27 -12.39
C ASP A 80 -5.68 1.70 -12.61
N ASP A 81 -6.30 2.28 -11.60
CA ASP A 81 -6.82 3.65 -11.63
C ASP A 81 -6.38 4.49 -10.43
N TYR A 82 -5.58 3.90 -9.54
CA TYR A 82 -5.03 4.63 -8.41
C TYR A 82 -3.94 5.61 -8.87
N ALA A 83 -4.01 6.83 -8.41
CA ALA A 83 -3.01 7.84 -8.72
C ALA A 83 -2.01 7.97 -7.57
N VAL A 84 -0.83 7.35 -7.72
CA VAL A 84 0.30 7.56 -6.81
C VAL A 84 0.75 9.01 -6.91
N GLY A 85 0.69 9.74 -5.81
CA GLY A 85 1.06 11.13 -5.72
C GLY A 85 2.30 11.36 -4.86
N PRO A 86 2.56 12.62 -4.48
CA PRO A 86 3.67 12.99 -3.59
C PRO A 86 3.63 12.28 -2.23
N GLY A 87 2.44 11.80 -1.80
CA GLY A 87 2.25 10.94 -0.62
C GLY A 87 2.76 9.51 -0.79
N ARG A 88 3.31 9.16 -1.95
CA ARG A 88 3.89 7.86 -2.28
C ARG A 88 2.89 6.71 -2.38
N GLY A 89 1.65 7.01 -2.61
CA GLY A 89 0.60 6.00 -2.79
C GLY A 89 0.13 5.37 -1.49
N VAL A 90 -0.10 4.07 -1.50
CA VAL A 90 -0.67 3.32 -0.36
C VAL A 90 0.45 2.61 0.39
N GLY A 91 0.87 3.17 1.52
CA GLY A 91 1.96 2.61 2.32
C GLY A 91 3.36 3.04 1.87
N GLY A 92 3.48 3.86 0.83
CA GLY A 92 4.79 4.34 0.39
C GLY A 92 5.49 5.19 1.46
N VAL A 93 6.81 5.03 1.58
CA VAL A 93 7.60 5.69 2.61
C VAL A 93 8.17 7.01 2.09
N ALA A 94 8.11 8.05 2.90
CA ALA A 94 8.81 9.31 2.71
C ALA A 94 9.72 9.60 3.92
N LEU A 95 10.72 10.42 3.75
CA LEU A 95 11.61 10.82 4.82
C LEU A 95 11.50 12.33 5.05
N ARG A 96 11.55 12.73 6.32
CA ARG A 96 11.52 14.13 6.75
C ARG A 96 12.67 14.37 7.70
N LYS A 97 13.44 15.43 7.48
CA LYS A 97 14.56 15.79 8.36
C LYS A 97 14.42 17.23 8.82
N ASP A 98 14.51 17.44 10.12
CA ASP A 98 14.38 18.76 10.76
C ASP A 98 13.15 19.54 10.27
N GLY A 99 12.01 18.80 10.13
CA GLY A 99 10.73 19.34 9.67
C GLY A 99 10.60 19.57 8.18
N LYS A 100 11.59 19.20 7.36
CA LYS A 100 11.55 19.37 5.89
C LYS A 100 11.51 18.01 5.18
N TRP A 101 10.65 17.88 4.18
CA TRP A 101 10.59 16.70 3.33
C TRP A 101 11.90 16.54 2.56
N LEU A 102 12.47 15.34 2.59
CA LEU A 102 13.62 14.97 1.77
C LEU A 102 13.16 14.64 0.34
N PRO A 103 14.06 14.80 -0.65
CA PRO A 103 13.81 14.36 -2.01
C PRO A 103 13.44 12.88 -2.10
N ASP A 104 12.82 12.50 -3.20
CA ASP A 104 12.57 11.10 -3.50
C ASP A 104 13.87 10.30 -3.53
N TYR A 105 13.89 9.14 -2.88
CA TYR A 105 15.04 8.24 -2.85
C TYR A 105 15.05 7.26 -4.05
N GLY A 106 14.04 7.32 -4.92
CA GLY A 106 13.93 6.51 -6.13
C GLY A 106 13.43 5.09 -5.87
N ASN A 107 13.73 4.23 -6.83
CA ASN A 107 13.23 2.87 -6.89
C ASN A 107 14.03 1.92 -5.99
N TRP A 108 13.50 0.73 -5.73
CA TRP A 108 14.19 -0.31 -5.00
C TRP A 108 15.50 -0.74 -5.72
N VAL A 109 16.48 -1.21 -4.97
CA VAL A 109 17.80 -1.64 -5.49
C VAL A 109 18.06 -3.13 -5.32
N ALA A 110 17.33 -3.79 -4.44
CA ALA A 110 17.38 -5.24 -4.23
C ALA A 110 16.07 -5.72 -3.62
N TYR A 111 15.74 -6.99 -3.83
CA TYR A 111 14.60 -7.63 -3.18
C TYR A 111 14.92 -9.03 -2.68
N ARG A 112 14.11 -9.54 -1.77
CA ARG A 112 14.17 -10.91 -1.26
C ARG A 112 12.76 -11.46 -1.07
N VAL A 113 12.35 -12.42 -1.89
CA VAL A 113 11.09 -13.16 -1.66
C VAL A 113 11.35 -14.22 -0.58
N LYS A 114 10.55 -14.19 0.48
CA LYS A 114 10.59 -15.16 1.57
C LYS A 114 9.53 -16.24 1.40
N THR A 115 8.34 -15.87 0.94
CA THR A 115 7.21 -16.80 0.80
C THR A 115 6.31 -16.37 -0.37
N ASN A 116 5.92 -17.35 -1.18
CA ASN A 116 4.77 -17.32 -2.07
C ASN A 116 3.96 -18.59 -1.78
N SER A 117 2.71 -18.46 -1.31
CA SER A 117 1.84 -19.56 -0.94
C SER A 117 0.37 -19.20 -1.10
N ASP A 118 -0.52 -20.17 -0.89
CA ASP A 118 -1.96 -19.89 -0.91
C ASP A 118 -2.43 -19.01 0.26
N GLU A 119 -1.65 -18.95 1.35
CA GLU A 119 -2.02 -18.23 2.56
C GLU A 119 -1.45 -16.83 2.62
N LYS A 120 -0.21 -16.64 2.10
CA LYS A 120 0.47 -15.35 2.12
C LYS A 120 1.58 -15.25 1.08
N CYS A 121 1.90 -14.03 0.67
CA CYS A 121 3.21 -13.68 0.16
C CYS A 121 3.95 -12.78 1.15
N GLU A 122 5.28 -12.95 1.21
CA GLU A 122 6.16 -12.22 2.10
C GLU A 122 7.48 -11.93 1.40
N PHE A 123 7.93 -10.68 1.45
CA PHE A 123 9.13 -10.24 0.78
C PHE A 123 9.73 -8.98 1.43
N GLU A 124 10.92 -8.62 1.00
CA GLU A 124 11.60 -7.37 1.37
C GLU A 124 12.08 -6.64 0.12
N LEU A 125 11.99 -5.30 0.16
CA LEU A 125 12.57 -4.39 -0.81
C LEU A 125 13.59 -3.49 -0.12
N ASP A 126 14.79 -3.38 -0.70
CA ASP A 126 15.84 -2.50 -0.19
C ASP A 126 15.92 -1.22 -1.03
N TYR A 127 16.03 -0.09 -0.37
CA TYR A 127 16.19 1.24 -0.96
C TYR A 127 17.47 1.90 -0.47
N LYS A 128 18.24 2.49 -1.40
CA LYS A 128 19.39 3.30 -1.04
C LYS A 128 18.94 4.72 -0.70
N LEU A 129 19.30 5.20 0.47
CA LEU A 129 18.88 6.52 0.90
C LEU A 129 19.86 7.63 0.46
N PRO A 130 19.38 8.81 0.04
CA PRO A 130 20.23 9.93 -0.37
C PRO A 130 21.06 10.51 0.79
N ILE A 131 20.63 10.27 2.02
CA ILE A 131 21.32 10.70 3.25
C ILE A 131 22.36 9.69 3.76
N GLY A 132 22.59 8.61 2.99
CA GLY A 132 23.43 7.47 3.38
C GLY A 132 22.64 6.33 3.98
N GLY A 133 23.21 5.13 3.88
CA GLY A 133 22.60 3.91 4.39
C GLY A 133 21.44 3.36 3.54
N LYS A 134 20.73 2.43 4.13
CA LYS A 134 19.69 1.63 3.48
C LYS A 134 18.41 1.62 4.31
N MET A 135 17.28 1.69 3.62
CA MET A 135 15.96 1.36 4.15
C MET A 135 15.50 0.04 3.56
N THR A 136 14.88 -0.80 4.39
CA THR A 136 14.24 -2.05 3.97
C THR A 136 12.78 -1.99 4.31
N LEU A 137 11.92 -2.21 3.31
CA LEU A 137 10.49 -2.45 3.50
C LEU A 137 10.26 -3.96 3.54
N GLY A 138 9.73 -4.47 4.65
CA GLY A 138 9.27 -5.86 4.75
C GLY A 138 7.75 -5.87 4.60
N ILE A 139 7.24 -6.62 3.63
CA ILE A 139 5.82 -6.64 3.29
C ILE A 139 5.26 -8.06 3.44
N VAL A 140 4.08 -8.16 4.05
CA VAL A 140 3.30 -9.40 4.15
C VAL A 140 1.88 -9.13 3.70
N LEU A 141 1.42 -9.79 2.63
CA LEU A 141 0.04 -9.80 2.20
C LEU A 141 -0.56 -11.18 2.41
N LYS A 142 -1.68 -11.27 3.16
CA LYS A 142 -2.38 -12.53 3.44
C LYS A 142 -3.57 -12.71 2.50
N ARG A 143 -3.90 -13.97 2.22
CA ARG A 143 -5.17 -14.33 1.58
C ARG A 143 -6.35 -13.75 2.37
N GLY A 144 -7.33 -13.24 1.67
CA GLY A 144 -8.54 -12.67 2.27
C GLY A 144 -8.35 -11.31 2.93
N SER A 145 -7.16 -10.68 2.83
CA SER A 145 -6.92 -9.33 3.32
C SER A 145 -6.91 -8.31 2.18
N SER A 146 -7.53 -7.16 2.41
CA SER A 146 -7.44 -6.00 1.52
C SER A 146 -6.29 -5.07 1.92
N LEU A 147 -5.63 -5.34 3.06
CA LEU A 147 -4.45 -4.61 3.52
C LEU A 147 -3.26 -5.57 3.69
N PHE A 148 -2.07 -5.10 3.35
CA PHE A 148 -0.81 -5.74 3.69
C PHE A 148 -0.24 -5.12 4.98
N ALA A 149 0.54 -5.89 5.72
CA ALA A 149 1.37 -5.34 6.78
C ALA A 149 2.72 -4.95 6.20
N GLU A 150 3.23 -3.80 6.61
CA GLU A 150 4.51 -3.26 6.21
C GLU A 150 5.36 -2.93 7.43
N THR A 151 6.63 -3.35 7.38
CA THR A 151 7.65 -2.95 8.36
C THR A 151 8.68 -2.08 7.66
N VAL A 152 9.08 -0.99 8.30
CA VAL A 152 10.17 -0.12 7.83
C VAL A 152 11.36 -0.33 8.73
N SER A 153 12.51 -0.68 8.14
CA SER A 153 13.75 -0.91 8.87
C SER A 153 14.89 -0.08 8.28
N LEU A 154 15.76 0.44 9.14
CA LEU A 154 16.92 1.23 8.76
C LEU A 154 18.22 0.51 9.11
N SER A 155 19.21 0.59 8.21
CA SER A 155 20.56 0.11 8.48
C SER A 155 21.30 1.02 9.47
N LYS A 156 22.33 0.49 10.13
CA LYS A 156 23.06 1.18 11.22
C LYS A 156 23.78 2.45 10.78
N ASP A 157 24.05 2.59 9.51
CA ASP A 157 24.75 3.72 8.90
C ASP A 157 23.82 4.89 8.48
N VAL A 158 22.52 4.74 8.68
CA VAL A 158 21.56 5.85 8.45
C VAL A 158 21.70 6.90 9.57
N PRO A 159 21.95 8.18 9.24
CA PRO A 159 21.98 9.23 10.25
C PRO A 159 20.56 9.55 10.73
N THR A 160 20.25 9.16 11.96
CA THR A 160 18.86 9.23 12.50
C THR A 160 18.53 10.56 13.21
N GLU A 161 19.52 11.40 13.51
CA GLU A 161 19.30 12.67 14.20
C GLU A 161 18.41 13.62 13.36
N GLY A 162 17.32 14.09 13.95
CA GLY A 162 16.34 14.95 13.28
C GLY A 162 15.54 14.27 12.17
N LEU A 163 15.73 12.95 11.97
CA LEU A 163 15.04 12.20 10.93
C LEU A 163 13.69 11.68 11.43
N GLU A 164 12.67 11.82 10.58
CA GLU A 164 11.37 11.15 10.71
C GLU A 164 11.19 10.18 9.55
N VAL A 165 10.75 8.97 9.84
CA VAL A 165 10.24 8.03 8.85
C VAL A 165 8.73 8.24 8.74
N CYS A 166 8.24 8.35 7.52
CA CYS A 166 6.86 8.69 7.25
C CYS A 166 6.27 7.64 6.30
N VAL A 167 5.06 7.17 6.59
CA VAL A 167 4.32 6.27 5.69
C VAL A 167 3.11 6.99 5.16
N GLY A 168 2.94 6.98 3.84
CA GLY A 168 1.94 7.78 3.13
C GLY A 168 0.64 7.04 2.83
N LEU A 169 -0.39 7.84 2.70
CA LEU A 169 -1.61 7.51 1.96
C LEU A 169 -1.95 8.74 1.14
N ASP A 170 -1.88 8.64 -0.19
CA ASP A 170 -2.19 9.80 -1.03
C ASP A 170 -3.70 10.07 -1.01
N LEU A 171 -4.06 11.23 -0.50
CA LEU A 171 -5.43 11.73 -0.42
C LEU A 171 -5.57 13.08 -1.14
N SER A 172 -4.72 13.32 -2.13
CA SER A 172 -4.69 14.58 -2.85
C SER A 172 -5.99 14.83 -3.61
N ALA A 173 -6.65 15.94 -3.31
CA ALA A 173 -7.83 16.39 -4.04
C ALA A 173 -7.53 16.62 -5.54
N ALA A 174 -6.29 16.95 -5.89
CA ALA A 174 -5.88 17.09 -7.28
C ALA A 174 -5.90 15.76 -8.06
N ARG A 175 -5.88 14.63 -7.34
CA ARG A 175 -6.02 13.28 -7.88
C ARG A 175 -7.43 12.73 -7.74
N LEU A 176 -8.40 13.54 -7.27
CA LEU A 176 -9.80 13.17 -7.06
C LEU A 176 -10.02 12.04 -6.03
N HIS A 177 -9.11 11.88 -5.07
CA HIS A 177 -9.33 11.02 -3.91
C HIS A 177 -10.27 11.71 -2.91
N VAL A 178 -11.53 11.87 -3.30
CA VAL A 178 -12.57 12.52 -2.49
C VAL A 178 -13.64 11.52 -2.07
N GLY A 179 -14.13 11.67 -0.85
CA GLY A 179 -15.14 10.74 -0.33
C GLY A 179 -15.35 10.87 1.17
N ASP A 180 -15.83 9.78 1.78
CA ASP A 180 -16.01 9.66 3.22
C ASP A 180 -14.67 9.32 3.86
N LEU A 181 -14.03 10.32 4.48
CA LEU A 181 -12.72 10.24 5.10
C LEU A 181 -12.87 10.14 6.63
N VAL A 182 -12.29 9.10 7.20
CA VAL A 182 -12.11 8.92 8.65
C VAL A 182 -10.64 9.12 9.00
N VAL A 183 -10.40 10.04 9.94
CA VAL A 183 -9.09 10.25 10.56
C VAL A 183 -9.25 10.01 12.05
N ASP A 184 -8.60 8.98 12.58
CA ASP A 184 -8.57 8.64 14.01
C ASP A 184 -7.17 8.86 14.57
N GLU A 185 -6.97 10.04 15.17
CA GLU A 185 -5.67 10.44 15.75
C GLU A 185 -5.22 9.54 16.89
N GLN A 186 -6.15 8.98 17.67
CA GLN A 186 -5.81 8.13 18.82
C GLN A 186 -5.29 6.77 18.35
N ARG A 187 -5.85 6.24 17.26
CA ARG A 187 -5.44 4.97 16.65
C ARG A 187 -4.43 5.16 15.53
N ARG A 188 -4.13 6.40 15.18
CA ARG A 188 -3.29 6.73 14.01
C ARG A 188 -3.73 5.97 12.76
N LEU A 189 -5.01 6.16 12.44
CA LEU A 189 -5.71 5.50 11.34
C LEU A 189 -6.26 6.56 10.40
N VAL A 190 -6.04 6.36 9.12
CA VAL A 190 -6.68 7.10 8.02
C VAL A 190 -7.38 6.08 7.13
N SER A 191 -8.63 6.34 6.81
CA SER A 191 -9.45 5.45 5.97
C SER A 191 -10.36 6.27 5.09
N LEU A 192 -10.29 6.05 3.78
CA LEU A 192 -11.09 6.73 2.76
C LEU A 192 -11.98 5.71 2.05
N PHE A 193 -13.24 6.09 1.86
CA PHE A 193 -14.15 5.46 0.92
C PHE A 193 -14.55 6.52 -0.09
N GLU A 194 -14.06 6.38 -1.32
CA GLU A 194 -14.20 7.42 -2.33
C GLU A 194 -15.63 7.58 -2.85
N GLU A 195 -15.94 8.76 -3.34
CA GLU A 195 -17.18 8.99 -4.11
C GLU A 195 -17.14 8.13 -5.38
N PRO A 196 -18.30 7.64 -5.86
CA PRO A 196 -18.36 6.95 -7.14
C PRO A 196 -17.81 7.82 -8.28
N TYR A 197 -17.03 7.22 -9.15
CA TYR A 197 -16.36 7.91 -10.23
C TYR A 197 -16.51 7.18 -11.57
N THR A 198 -16.16 7.88 -12.65
CA THR A 198 -16.01 7.34 -13.99
C THR A 198 -14.65 7.76 -14.54
N ILE A 199 -14.11 6.96 -15.47
CA ILE A 199 -12.93 7.31 -16.23
C ILE A 199 -13.36 7.70 -17.63
N LYS A 200 -13.06 8.95 -18.01
CA LYS A 200 -13.30 9.46 -19.35
C LYS A 200 -12.05 10.16 -19.87
N ASP A 201 -11.63 9.78 -21.07
CA ASP A 201 -10.41 10.35 -21.69
C ASP A 201 -9.17 10.24 -20.79
N ASN A 202 -9.00 9.07 -20.13
CA ASN A 202 -7.97 8.80 -19.13
C ASN A 202 -7.98 9.77 -17.93
N LYS A 203 -9.12 10.38 -17.66
CA LYS A 203 -9.32 11.26 -16.50
C LYS A 203 -10.42 10.72 -15.62
N ARG A 204 -10.13 10.64 -14.35
CA ARG A 204 -11.06 10.28 -13.30
C ARG A 204 -11.99 11.46 -13.01
N THR A 205 -13.29 11.24 -12.99
CA THR A 205 -14.29 12.26 -12.69
C THR A 205 -15.32 11.71 -11.71
N THR A 206 -15.65 12.49 -10.68
CA THR A 206 -16.77 12.18 -9.80
C THR A 206 -18.05 12.78 -10.37
N ALA A 207 -19.13 11.99 -10.42
CA ALA A 207 -20.43 12.46 -10.86
C ALA A 207 -21.22 13.00 -9.66
N ARG A 208 -21.81 14.18 -9.79
CA ARG A 208 -22.64 14.82 -8.76
C ARG A 208 -23.94 15.35 -9.34
N GLU A 209 -25.05 15.11 -8.65
CA GLU A 209 -26.36 15.69 -8.95
C GLU A 209 -26.90 16.38 -7.71
N GLY A 210 -27.27 17.65 -7.82
CA GLY A 210 -27.73 18.44 -6.67
C GLY A 210 -26.71 18.52 -5.53
N GLY A 211 -25.40 18.44 -5.83
CA GLY A 211 -24.32 18.42 -4.85
C GLY A 211 -24.08 17.07 -4.17
N LYS A 212 -24.89 16.05 -4.47
CA LYS A 212 -24.72 14.69 -3.93
C LYS A 212 -24.03 13.79 -4.93
N PRO A 213 -23.15 12.85 -4.46
CA PRO A 213 -22.55 11.85 -5.34
C PRO A 213 -23.61 10.99 -6.00
N ILE A 214 -23.45 10.71 -7.30
CA ILE A 214 -24.24 9.69 -8.01
C ILE A 214 -23.31 8.51 -8.34
N LYS A 215 -23.92 7.34 -8.56
CA LYS A 215 -23.15 6.14 -8.91
C LYS A 215 -22.35 6.40 -10.19
N GLY A 216 -21.02 6.20 -10.12
CA GLY A 216 -20.15 6.19 -11.28
C GLY A 216 -20.06 4.78 -11.89
N GLU A 217 -19.64 4.69 -13.12
CA GLU A 217 -19.52 3.42 -13.84
C GLU A 217 -18.39 2.54 -13.26
N GLU A 218 -17.32 3.17 -12.75
CA GLU A 218 -16.17 2.47 -12.16
C GLU A 218 -16.37 2.15 -10.65
N GLY A 219 -17.50 2.57 -10.06
CA GLY A 219 -17.78 2.37 -8.65
C GLY A 219 -17.00 3.31 -7.74
N SER A 220 -16.58 2.79 -6.59
CA SER A 220 -15.82 3.52 -5.57
C SER A 220 -14.59 2.71 -5.15
N MET A 221 -13.46 3.37 -5.07
CA MET A 221 -12.24 2.81 -4.48
C MET A 221 -12.21 3.11 -2.98
N MET A 222 -11.47 2.32 -2.26
CA MET A 222 -11.22 2.48 -0.83
C MET A 222 -9.73 2.35 -0.57
N SER A 223 -9.22 3.14 0.36
CA SER A 223 -7.83 3.03 0.80
C SER A 223 -7.69 3.29 2.28
N ALA A 224 -6.64 2.76 2.91
CA ALA A 224 -6.40 2.96 4.32
C ALA A 224 -4.93 2.82 4.71
N LEU A 225 -4.59 3.51 5.80
CA LEU A 225 -3.34 3.39 6.53
C LEU A 225 -3.66 3.27 8.02
N TYR A 226 -3.07 2.29 8.69
CA TYR A 226 -3.29 2.05 10.12
C TYR A 226 -1.98 1.64 10.80
N GLU A 227 -1.63 2.28 11.91
CA GLU A 227 -0.46 1.89 12.69
C GLU A 227 -0.72 0.61 13.47
N LEU A 228 0.08 -0.42 13.23
CA LEU A 228 -0.02 -1.71 13.91
C LEU A 228 0.77 -1.77 15.22
N MET A 229 1.88 -1.04 15.31
CA MET A 229 2.67 -0.94 16.53
C MET A 229 2.48 0.45 17.13
N PRO A 230 1.75 0.58 18.26
CA PRO A 230 1.54 1.88 18.87
C PRO A 230 2.86 2.45 19.39
N LEU A 231 3.34 3.47 18.72
CA LEU A 231 4.56 4.19 19.08
C LEU A 231 4.16 5.55 19.66
N GLU A 232 4.56 5.85 20.88
CA GLU A 232 4.16 7.07 21.61
C GLU A 232 4.39 8.37 20.84
N ARG A 233 5.28 8.36 19.85
CA ARG A 233 5.68 9.54 19.09
C ARG A 233 5.14 9.60 17.67
N ALA A 234 4.46 8.55 17.21
CA ALA A 234 3.84 8.58 15.91
C ALA A 234 2.67 9.58 15.87
N ARG A 235 2.51 10.26 14.76
CA ARG A 235 1.46 11.27 14.56
C ARG A 235 1.03 11.32 13.11
N LEU A 236 -0.19 11.73 12.87
CA LEU A 236 -0.67 12.08 11.55
C LEU A 236 -0.27 13.52 11.21
N VAL A 237 0.14 13.76 9.97
CA VAL A 237 0.51 15.09 9.46
C VAL A 237 0.08 15.20 8.00
N ASP A 238 -0.03 16.42 7.52
CA ASP A 238 -0.13 16.65 6.08
C ASP A 238 1.17 16.21 5.41
N GLY A 239 1.03 15.50 4.31
CA GLY A 239 2.13 14.97 3.53
C GLY A 239 2.85 16.03 2.68
N PRO A 240 3.85 15.62 1.89
CA PRO A 240 4.55 16.52 0.98
C PRO A 240 3.61 17.01 -0.14
N GLU A 241 3.85 18.22 -0.61
CA GLU A 241 3.13 18.87 -1.71
C GLU A 241 1.60 18.81 -1.54
N SER A 242 0.89 18.13 -2.44
CA SER A 242 -0.57 18.02 -2.44
C SER A 242 -1.12 16.79 -1.72
N SER A 243 -0.28 15.94 -1.13
CA SER A 243 -0.75 14.82 -0.32
C SER A 243 -1.32 15.31 1.01
N LYS A 244 -2.22 14.52 1.63
CA LYS A 244 -2.97 14.98 2.80
C LYS A 244 -2.47 14.42 4.11
N MET A 245 -2.39 13.11 4.22
CA MET A 245 -2.11 12.47 5.51
C MET A 245 -0.93 11.52 5.37
N VAL A 246 -0.02 11.63 6.31
CA VAL A 246 1.15 10.76 6.43
C VAL A 246 1.35 10.46 7.91
N LEU A 247 1.53 9.20 8.25
CA LEU A 247 1.98 8.80 9.57
C LEU A 247 3.49 9.07 9.68
N THR A 248 3.91 9.85 10.65
CA THR A 248 5.33 10.12 10.91
C THR A 248 5.79 9.51 12.21
N TYR A 249 7.03 9.04 12.22
CA TYR A 249 7.72 8.54 13.41
C TYR A 249 9.11 9.18 13.55
N PRO A 250 9.30 10.06 14.54
CA PRO A 250 10.60 10.70 14.78
C PRO A 250 11.58 9.68 15.37
N LEU A 251 12.77 9.62 14.80
CA LEU A 251 13.83 8.72 15.24
C LEU A 251 14.71 9.34 16.33
N LYS A 252 15.28 8.44 17.14
CA LYS A 252 16.39 8.76 18.06
C LYS A 252 17.67 8.17 17.50
N ALA A 253 18.81 8.64 17.95
CA ALA A 253 20.14 8.15 17.53
C ALA A 253 20.32 6.62 17.67
N SER A 254 19.57 5.98 18.56
CA SER A 254 19.59 4.52 18.78
C SER A 254 18.58 3.74 17.93
N ASN A 255 17.73 4.41 17.16
CA ASN A 255 16.67 3.74 16.41
C ASN A 255 17.17 3.22 15.06
N HIS A 256 17.63 1.98 15.06
CA HIS A 256 17.92 1.19 13.87
C HIS A 256 17.17 -0.15 13.94
N GLY A 257 17.15 -0.88 12.85
CA GLY A 257 16.29 -2.06 12.73
C GLY A 257 14.85 -1.65 12.42
N THR A 258 13.85 -2.43 12.82
CA THR A 258 12.43 -2.13 12.59
C THR A 258 12.02 -0.90 13.39
N VAL A 259 11.67 0.18 12.70
CA VAL A 259 11.32 1.47 13.29
C VAL A 259 9.83 1.77 13.22
N LEU A 260 9.09 1.10 12.33
CA LEU A 260 7.67 1.31 12.13
C LEU A 260 7.01 0.03 11.60
N CYS A 261 5.75 -0.22 12.00
CA CYS A 261 4.92 -1.27 11.45
C CYS A 261 3.49 -0.75 11.23
N VAL A 262 3.00 -0.85 10.01
CA VAL A 262 1.68 -0.37 9.61
C VAL A 262 0.92 -1.43 8.83
N ALA A 263 -0.40 -1.32 8.75
CA ALA A 263 -1.21 -1.94 7.71
C ALA A 263 -1.61 -0.86 6.71
N ALA A 264 -1.42 -1.14 5.43
CA ALA A 264 -1.82 -0.25 4.34
C ALA A 264 -2.49 -1.07 3.24
N GLY A 265 -3.40 -0.47 2.49
CA GLY A 265 -4.03 -1.16 1.38
C GLY A 265 -5.29 -0.51 0.86
N ALA A 266 -5.98 -1.25 0.01
CA ALA A 266 -7.13 -0.75 -0.74
C ALA A 266 -8.12 -1.88 -1.06
N ASP A 267 -9.32 -1.49 -1.49
CA ASP A 267 -10.32 -2.39 -2.05
C ASP A 267 -11.23 -1.60 -3.01
N TRP A 268 -12.19 -2.28 -3.63
CA TRP A 268 -13.03 -1.72 -4.68
C TRP A 268 -14.48 -2.20 -4.57
N THR A 269 -15.47 -1.31 -4.74
CA THR A 269 -16.88 -1.68 -4.61
C THR A 269 -17.32 -2.74 -5.62
N GLU A 270 -16.76 -2.73 -6.84
CA GLU A 270 -17.08 -3.70 -7.88
C GLU A 270 -16.63 -5.13 -7.54
N ALA A 271 -15.72 -5.27 -6.58
CA ALA A 271 -15.37 -6.56 -5.98
C ALA A 271 -16.48 -7.14 -5.08
N GLY A 272 -17.47 -6.33 -4.71
CA GLY A 272 -18.65 -6.75 -3.96
C GLY A 272 -18.46 -6.95 -2.44
N ARG A 273 -17.24 -6.79 -1.92
CA ARG A 273 -16.90 -7.03 -0.50
C ARG A 273 -17.36 -5.90 0.41
N PHE A 274 -17.13 -4.66 0.02
CA PHE A 274 -17.51 -3.47 0.76
C PHE A 274 -18.39 -2.58 -0.11
N LYS A 275 -19.67 -2.48 0.25
CA LYS A 275 -20.67 -1.69 -0.50
C LYS A 275 -20.93 -0.31 0.12
N THR A 276 -20.39 -0.04 1.30
CA THR A 276 -20.63 1.21 2.04
C THR A 276 -19.37 1.64 2.78
N ALA A 277 -19.21 2.95 2.95
CA ALA A 277 -18.15 3.55 3.76
C ALA A 277 -18.11 2.97 5.19
N LYS A 278 -19.27 2.81 5.82
CA LYS A 278 -19.38 2.22 7.17
C LYS A 278 -18.77 0.80 7.24
N ALA A 279 -19.00 -0.03 6.22
CA ALA A 279 -18.47 -1.40 6.19
C ALA A 279 -16.95 -1.40 6.04
N TRP A 280 -16.42 -0.55 5.16
CA TRP A 280 -14.99 -0.38 4.96
C TRP A 280 -14.28 0.15 6.21
N HIS A 281 -14.73 1.26 6.76
CA HIS A 281 -14.13 1.87 7.95
C HIS A 281 -14.14 0.93 9.17
N ARG A 282 -15.22 0.13 9.32
CA ARG A 282 -15.28 -0.90 10.35
C ARG A 282 -14.22 -1.99 10.12
N TYR A 283 -14.09 -2.48 8.89
CA TYR A 283 -13.07 -3.47 8.54
C TYR A 283 -11.66 -2.98 8.89
N VAL A 284 -11.31 -1.78 8.49
CA VAL A 284 -9.99 -1.20 8.79
C VAL A 284 -9.76 -1.08 10.31
N ARG A 285 -10.76 -0.64 11.06
CA ARG A 285 -10.63 -0.34 12.48
C ARG A 285 -10.66 -1.59 13.37
N GLU A 286 -11.48 -2.58 13.04
CA GLU A 286 -11.78 -3.71 13.93
C GLU A 286 -11.08 -5.00 13.52
N ASP A 287 -10.95 -5.25 12.21
CA ASP A 287 -10.45 -6.53 11.73
C ASP A 287 -8.91 -6.57 11.62
N GLN A 288 -8.26 -5.42 11.41
CA GLN A 288 -6.81 -5.38 11.17
C GLN A 288 -5.97 -5.65 12.42
N GLU A 289 -6.36 -5.15 13.58
CA GLU A 289 -5.65 -5.40 14.82
C GLU A 289 -5.55 -6.90 15.11
N LYS A 290 -6.64 -7.63 14.90
CA LYS A 290 -6.69 -9.09 15.05
C LYS A 290 -5.89 -9.80 13.96
N ALA A 291 -6.01 -9.37 12.71
CA ALA A 291 -5.36 -10.01 11.57
C ALA A 291 -3.82 -10.01 11.68
N TRP A 292 -3.24 -8.96 12.29
CA TRP A 292 -1.80 -8.76 12.36
C TRP A 292 -1.21 -8.95 13.76
N SER A 293 -2.00 -9.39 14.74
CA SER A 293 -1.56 -9.55 16.13
C SER A 293 -0.32 -10.46 16.30
N ASP A 294 -0.20 -11.51 15.50
CA ASP A 294 0.96 -12.42 15.55
C ASP A 294 2.23 -11.75 15.05
N LEU A 295 2.13 -10.96 13.98
CA LEU A 295 3.24 -10.18 13.44
C LEU A 295 3.73 -9.16 14.48
N VAL A 296 2.81 -8.39 15.05
CA VAL A 296 3.14 -7.39 16.08
C VAL A 296 3.80 -8.04 17.29
N ARG A 297 3.29 -9.17 17.78
CA ARG A 297 3.92 -9.93 18.87
C ARG A 297 5.35 -10.37 18.54
N SER A 298 5.55 -10.85 17.32
CA SER A 298 6.89 -11.24 16.82
C SER A 298 7.87 -10.07 16.84
N LEU A 299 7.43 -8.90 16.44
CA LEU A 299 8.26 -7.67 16.36
C LEU A 299 8.54 -7.07 17.74
N THR A 300 7.59 -7.17 18.68
CA THR A 300 7.72 -6.59 20.03
C THR A 300 8.38 -7.53 21.06
N GLY A 301 8.68 -8.76 20.67
CA GLY A 301 9.25 -9.77 21.58
C GLY A 301 8.28 -10.22 22.68
N GLN A 302 7.01 -9.88 22.61
CA GLN A 302 5.98 -10.33 23.56
C GLN A 302 5.72 -11.82 23.34
N LYS A 303 6.20 -12.65 24.26
CA LYS A 303 5.87 -14.09 24.29
C LYS A 303 4.36 -14.22 24.51
N GLY A 304 3.68 -14.90 23.61
CA GLY A 304 2.25 -15.17 23.73
C GLY A 304 1.94 -15.82 25.08
N GLY A 305 1.23 -15.09 25.92
CA GLY A 305 0.67 -15.68 27.13
C GLY A 305 -0.34 -16.76 26.71
N GLN A 306 0.00 -18.01 26.84
CA GLN A 306 -0.99 -19.07 26.78
C GLN A 306 -2.01 -18.76 27.89
N LYS A 307 -3.20 -18.31 27.50
CA LYS A 307 -4.35 -18.38 28.41
C LYS A 307 -4.59 -19.88 28.65
N LYS A 308 -4.29 -20.32 29.90
CA LYS A 308 -4.74 -21.60 30.42
C LYS A 308 -6.26 -21.61 30.53
#